data_f09eb8691714735c15d8da27db331fe3
#
_entry.id   f09eb8691714735c15d8da27db331fe3
#
_cell.length_a   1.000
_cell.length_b   1.000
_cell.length_c   1.000
_cell.angle_alpha   90.00
_cell.angle_beta   90.00
_cell.angle_gamma   90.00
#
_symmetry.space_group_name_H-M   'P 1'
#
loop_
_entity.id
_entity.type
_entity.pdbx_description
1 polymer ?
#
loop_
_entity_poly.entity_id
_entity_poly.type
_entity_poly.pdbx_seq_one_letter_code
_entity_poly.pdbx_strand_id
1 'polypeptide(L)'
;MKNILLTLMVFGIISCNNTNQADGVVLVIYPDKNTLNTFDAYEGYESVKSCRMDAKKIIGNSNFINPDYECSSNCKIQDDYGDKIYICKKTER
;
A
#
# COMPACT_ATOMS: atom_id res chain seq x y z
N MET A 1 -41.43 16.55 11.19
CA MET A 1 -40.77 16.77 11.48
C MET A 1 -39.90 16.34 12.28
N LYS A 2 -39.54 16.24 12.82
CA LYS A 2 -38.83 15.73 13.67
C LYS A 2 -38.04 14.74 13.30
N ASN A 3 -38.25 14.04 12.72
CA ASN A 3 -37.59 12.91 12.40
C ASN A 3 -36.37 13.18 11.73
N ILE A 4 -36.29 13.94 10.95
CA ILE A 4 -35.19 14.22 10.30
C ILE A 4 -33.96 14.18 10.95
N LEU A 5 -33.86 14.77 11.80
CA LEU A 5 -32.71 14.87 12.45
C LEU A 5 -31.95 13.73 12.66
N LEU A 6 -32.39 12.88 13.07
CA LEU A 6 -31.70 11.77 13.40
C LEU A 6 -30.78 11.37 12.42
N THR A 7 -31.05 11.34 11.38
CA THR A 7 -30.25 10.85 10.42
C THR A 7 -28.92 11.31 10.45
N LEU A 8 -28.71 12.39 10.47
CA LEU A 8 -27.47 12.84 10.40
C LEU A 8 -26.51 12.35 11.25
N MET A 9 -26.74 12.21 12.29
CA MET A 9 -25.77 11.87 13.20
C MET A 9 -25.04 10.78 12.78
N VAL A 10 -25.51 9.99 12.19
CA VAL A 10 -24.92 8.89 11.79
C VAL A 10 -23.63 9.04 11.19
N PHE A 11 -23.46 9.76 10.30
CA PHE A 11 -22.23 9.75 9.71
C PHE A 11 -21.17 10.31 10.40
N GLY A 12 -21.36 11.06 11.18
CA GLY A 12 -20.31 11.69 11.81
C GLY A 12 -19.30 10.76 12.21
N ILE A 13 -19.61 9.66 12.46
CA ILE A 13 -18.76 8.75 12.91
C ILE A 13 -17.76 8.32 12.10
N ILE A 14 -18.00 8.03 11.04
CA ILE A 14 -17.08 7.54 10.22
C ILE A 14 -15.82 8.09 10.18
N SER A 15 -15.64 9.14 10.18
CA SER A 15 -14.39 9.65 9.90
C SER A 15 -13.36 9.67 10.90
N CYS A 16 -13.26 8.89 11.74
CA CYS A 16 -12.24 9.02 12.69
C CYS A 16 -11.01 8.28 12.41
N ASN A 17 -10.94 7.58 11.33
CA ASN A 17 -9.81 6.79 11.11
C ASN A 17 -8.70 7.47 10.43
N ASN A 18 -7.50 7.26 10.86
CA ASN A 18 -6.33 7.77 10.18
C ASN A 18 -5.65 6.71 9.34
N THR A 19 -6.27 5.57 9.24
CA THR A 19 -5.67 4.47 8.52
C THR A 19 -6.53 4.13 7.32
N ASN A 20 -5.97 4.00 6.17
CA ASN A 20 -6.68 3.67 4.96
C ASN A 20 -6.25 2.31 4.44
N GLN A 21 -7.18 1.60 3.84
CA GLN A 21 -6.87 0.33 3.22
C GLN A 21 -6.18 0.60 1.89
N ALA A 22 -5.07 -0.05 1.64
CA ALA A 22 -4.42 0.04 0.35
C ALA A 22 -5.17 -0.79 -0.67
N ASP A 23 -5.11 -0.38 -1.93
CA ASP A 23 -5.78 -1.09 -3.00
C ASP A 23 -5.03 -2.35 -3.37
N GLY A 24 -5.72 -3.47 -3.35
CA GLY A 24 -5.18 -4.73 -3.85
C GLY A 24 -3.86 -5.15 -3.24
N VAL A 25 -3.04 -5.76 -4.04
CA VAL A 25 -1.70 -6.17 -3.64
C VAL A 25 -0.76 -4.99 -3.87
N VAL A 26 0.11 -4.74 -2.93
CA VAL A 26 1.07 -3.65 -2.99
C VAL A 26 2.43 -4.17 -3.39
N LEU A 27 3.03 -3.56 -4.39
CA LEU A 27 4.37 -3.89 -4.82
C LEU A 27 5.33 -2.88 -4.19
N VAL A 28 6.33 -3.36 -3.49
CA VAL A 28 7.39 -2.51 -2.96
C VAL A 28 8.68 -2.92 -3.65
N ILE A 29 9.35 -1.96 -4.26
CA ILE A 29 10.61 -2.20 -4.94
C ILE A 29 11.73 -1.48 -4.20
N TYR A 30 12.76 -2.22 -3.90
CA TYR A 30 13.95 -1.68 -3.26
C TYR A 30 15.04 -1.59 -4.32
N PRO A 31 15.49 -0.39 -4.69
CA PRO A 31 16.57 -0.26 -5.66
C PRO A 31 17.87 -0.90 -5.17
N ASP A 32 18.06 -0.92 -3.85
CA ASP A 32 19.21 -1.57 -3.24
C ASP A 32 18.74 -2.29 -1.99
N LYS A 33 18.78 -3.61 -1.99
CA LYS A 33 18.29 -4.39 -0.86
C LYS A 33 19.08 -4.17 0.42
N ASN A 34 20.20 -3.52 0.36
CA ASN A 34 20.95 -3.17 1.55
C ASN A 34 20.51 -1.83 2.15
N THR A 35 19.58 -1.14 1.49
CA THR A 35 19.08 0.14 1.96
C THR A 35 17.55 0.10 1.89
N LEU A 36 16.95 -0.57 2.85
CA LEU A 36 15.51 -0.84 2.81
C LEU A 36 14.64 0.36 3.14
N ASN A 37 15.20 1.43 3.63
CA ASN A 37 14.43 2.63 3.89
C ASN A 37 14.24 3.47 2.61
N THR A 38 14.81 3.06 1.50
CA THR A 38 14.61 3.71 0.22
C THR A 38 13.84 2.74 -0.66
N PHE A 39 12.60 3.05 -0.97
CA PHE A 39 11.78 2.16 -1.77
C PHE A 39 10.71 2.90 -2.54
N ASP A 40 10.18 2.25 -3.56
CA ASP A 40 9.04 2.75 -4.31
C ASP A 40 7.88 1.77 -4.10
N ALA A 41 6.69 2.30 -3.91
CA ALA A 41 5.51 1.47 -3.67
C ALA A 41 4.44 1.74 -4.70
N TYR A 42 3.82 0.68 -5.19
CA TYR A 42 2.75 0.74 -6.19
C TYR A 42 1.58 -0.11 -5.70
N GLU A 43 0.38 0.42 -5.79
CA GLU A 43 -0.82 -0.27 -5.33
C GLU A 43 -1.67 -0.76 -6.50
N GLY A 44 -2.65 -1.57 -6.20
CA GLY A 44 -3.68 -1.90 -7.18
C GLY A 44 -3.49 -3.15 -7.99
N TYR A 45 -2.56 -4.01 -7.63
CA TYR A 45 -2.39 -5.25 -8.37
C TYR A 45 -3.46 -6.24 -7.96
N GLU A 46 -4.00 -6.97 -8.92
CA GLU A 46 -5.08 -7.90 -8.65
C GLU A 46 -4.61 -9.13 -7.88
N SER A 47 -3.39 -9.50 -8.04
CA SER A 47 -2.87 -10.71 -7.41
C SER A 47 -1.37 -10.60 -7.17
N VAL A 48 -0.84 -11.50 -6.39
CA VAL A 48 0.59 -11.59 -6.17
C VAL A 48 1.29 -11.92 -7.48
N LYS A 49 0.64 -12.71 -8.34
CA LYS A 49 1.23 -13.06 -9.63
C LYS A 49 1.41 -11.83 -10.51
N SER A 50 0.40 -10.99 -10.64
CA SER A 50 0.51 -9.78 -11.45
C SER A 50 1.52 -8.80 -10.85
N CYS A 51 1.60 -8.75 -9.53
CA CYS A 51 2.58 -7.95 -8.84
C CYS A 51 4.00 -8.41 -9.18
N ARG A 52 4.24 -9.71 -9.14
CA ARG A 52 5.56 -10.26 -9.46
C ARG A 52 5.96 -10.00 -10.90
N MET A 53 5.02 -10.13 -11.81
CA MET A 53 5.31 -9.91 -13.21
C MET A 53 5.72 -8.48 -13.47
N ASP A 54 5.03 -7.54 -12.86
CA ASP A 54 5.33 -6.14 -13.03
C ASP A 54 6.64 -5.77 -12.32
N ALA A 55 6.90 -6.35 -11.17
CA ALA A 55 8.15 -6.14 -10.47
C ALA A 55 9.35 -6.53 -11.33
N LYS A 56 9.28 -7.68 -11.96
CA LYS A 56 10.36 -8.13 -12.80
C LYS A 56 10.54 -7.23 -14.02
N LYS A 57 9.45 -6.70 -14.53
CA LYS A 57 9.51 -5.81 -15.65
C LYS A 57 10.14 -4.48 -15.26
N ILE A 58 9.74 -3.92 -14.15
CA ILE A 58 10.28 -2.65 -13.68
C ILE A 58 11.77 -2.79 -13.38
N ILE A 59 12.14 -3.84 -12.67
CA ILE A 59 13.54 -4.06 -12.32
C ILE A 59 14.36 -4.31 -13.58
N GLY A 60 13.83 -5.06 -14.52
CA GLY A 60 14.54 -5.35 -15.75
C GLY A 60 14.81 -4.13 -16.62
N ASN A 61 13.96 -3.11 -16.51
CA ASN A 61 14.13 -1.88 -17.25
C ASN A 61 14.86 -0.80 -16.45
N SER A 62 15.34 -1.14 -15.27
CA SER A 62 16.00 -0.17 -14.41
C SER A 62 17.52 -0.31 -14.47
N ASN A 63 18.20 0.63 -13.82
CA ASN A 63 19.64 0.54 -13.64
C ASN A 63 20.01 0.22 -12.21
N PHE A 64 19.08 -0.40 -11.49
CA PHE A 64 19.31 -0.73 -10.09
C PHE A 64 20.42 -1.77 -9.99
N ILE A 65 21.31 -1.58 -9.02
CA ILE A 65 22.44 -2.45 -8.88
C ILE A 65 22.15 -3.69 -8.08
N ASN A 66 21.36 -3.58 -7.07
CA ASN A 66 21.11 -4.71 -6.17
C ASN A 66 19.64 -4.72 -5.76
N PRO A 67 18.74 -4.82 -6.73
CA PRO A 67 17.31 -4.65 -6.45
C PRO A 67 16.66 -5.83 -5.75
N ASP A 68 15.59 -5.56 -5.06
CA ASP A 68 14.72 -6.57 -4.48
C ASP A 68 13.29 -6.06 -4.55
N TYR A 69 12.32 -6.92 -4.33
CA TYR A 69 10.94 -6.51 -4.30
C TYR A 69 10.12 -7.40 -3.37
N GLU A 70 8.97 -6.90 -2.99
CA GLU A 70 8.02 -7.65 -2.19
C GLU A 70 6.62 -7.38 -2.70
N CYS A 71 5.76 -8.39 -2.67
CA CYS A 71 4.35 -8.25 -2.99
C CYS A 71 3.56 -8.52 -1.72
N SER A 72 2.84 -7.53 -1.23
CA SER A 72 2.18 -7.59 0.07
C SER A 72 0.68 -7.44 -0.06
N SER A 73 -0.04 -8.19 0.74
CA SER A 73 -1.50 -8.22 0.69
C SER A 73 -2.10 -7.71 1.99
N ASN A 74 -3.33 -7.23 1.89
CA ASN A 74 -4.08 -6.73 3.04
C ASN A 74 -3.32 -5.66 3.78
N CYS A 75 -2.88 -4.67 3.04
CA CYS A 75 -2.11 -3.59 3.59
C CYS A 75 -2.98 -2.43 4.01
N LYS A 76 -2.56 -1.74 5.05
CA LYS A 76 -3.16 -0.49 5.46
C LYS A 76 -2.10 0.59 5.30
N ILE A 77 -2.54 1.76 4.90
CA ILE A 77 -1.65 2.89 4.74
C ILE A 77 -1.82 3.78 5.96
N GLN A 78 -0.74 4.11 6.60
CA GLN A 78 -0.74 5.01 7.72
C GLN A 78 0.16 6.19 7.38
N ASP A 79 -0.35 7.41 7.52
CA ASP A 79 0.45 8.59 7.29
C ASP A 79 1.08 9.00 8.60
N ASP A 80 2.38 9.14 8.62
CA ASP A 80 3.07 9.50 9.82
C ASP A 80 4.08 10.57 9.47
N TYR A 81 3.84 11.79 9.91
CA TYR A 81 4.71 12.93 9.64
C TYR A 81 5.00 13.12 8.15
N GLY A 82 3.98 12.90 7.34
CA GLY A 82 4.14 13.09 5.90
C GLY A 82 4.63 11.88 5.14
N ASP A 83 5.03 10.83 5.83
CA ASP A 83 5.47 9.62 5.17
C ASP A 83 4.36 8.58 5.17
N LYS A 84 4.28 7.81 4.13
CA LYS A 84 3.31 6.73 4.05
C LYS A 84 3.97 5.45 4.51
N ILE A 85 3.34 4.79 5.44
CA ILE A 85 3.82 3.51 5.95
C ILE A 85 2.79 2.46 5.60
N TYR A 86 3.23 1.36 5.01
CA TYR A 86 2.34 0.27 4.66
C TYR A 86 2.49 -0.85 5.69
N ILE A 87 1.37 -1.22 6.29
CA ILE A 87 1.35 -2.30 7.27
C ILE A 87 0.55 -3.43 6.67
N CYS A 88 1.17 -4.52 6.35
CA CYS A 88 0.56 -5.60 5.61
C CYS A 88 0.49 -6.89 6.40
N LYS A 89 -0.52 -7.70 6.12
CA LYS A 89 -0.68 -8.97 6.81
C LYS A 89 0.15 -10.07 6.16
N LYS A 90 0.41 -9.98 4.87
CA LYS A 90 1.15 -11.03 4.20
C LYS A 90 2.09 -10.40 3.17
N THR A 91 3.31 -10.84 3.14
CA THR A 91 4.32 -10.36 2.19
C THR A 91 4.98 -11.55 1.52
N GLU A 92 5.09 -11.49 0.20
CA GLU A 92 5.67 -12.55 -0.60
C GLU A 92 6.60 -11.99 -1.66
N ARG A 93 7.42 -12.81 -2.22
CA ARG A 93 8.26 -12.44 -3.36
C ARG A 93 7.90 -13.25 -4.58
#